data_c8cc48931c2cec0ab9554a4a3df221d5
#
_entry.id   c8cc48931c2cec0ab9554a4a3df221d5
#
_cell.length_a   1.000
_cell.length_b   1.000
_cell.length_c   1.000
_cell.angle_alpha   90.00
_cell.angle_beta   90.00
_cell.angle_gamma   90.00
#
_symmetry.space_group_name_H-M   'P 1'
#
loop_
_entity.id
_entity.type
_entity.pdbx_description
1 polymer ?
#
loop_
_entity_poly.entity_id
_entity_poly.type
_entity_poly.pdbx_seq_one_letter_code
_entity_poly.pdbx_strand_id
1 'polypeptide(L)'
;MNPEIVVQKQLEAFNNRDIEGLLSIYSSEAELVEHPATLLAKGRRELEQRFQARFLEPNLQAILLNRIVCGNKVIDHERVIRTFPEGSGDVELIMIYEVQGEKIVKAWIIAGRKQLYEK
;
A
#
# COMPACT_ATOMS: atom_id res chain seq x y z
N MET A 1 0.15 -14.09 16.62
CA MET A 1 0.35 -13.79 15.20
C MET A 1 1.18 -12.53 15.06
N ASN A 2 2.10 -12.49 14.11
CA ASN A 2 3.01 -11.34 13.95
C ASN A 2 2.50 -10.45 12.82
N PRO A 3 1.97 -9.25 13.13
CA PRO A 3 1.43 -8.37 12.08
C PRO A 3 2.49 -7.92 11.07
N GLU A 4 3.75 -7.87 11.48
CA GLU A 4 4.83 -7.49 10.57
C GLU A 4 4.96 -8.48 9.41
N ILE A 5 4.77 -9.77 9.67
CA ILE A 5 4.85 -10.80 8.62
C ILE A 5 3.75 -10.59 7.60
N VAL A 6 2.54 -10.25 8.06
CA VAL A 6 1.41 -10.00 7.16
C VAL A 6 1.70 -8.81 6.24
N VAL A 7 2.19 -7.72 6.82
CA VAL A 7 2.48 -6.50 6.06
C VAL A 7 3.68 -6.71 5.12
N GLN A 8 4.67 -7.51 5.53
CA GLN A 8 5.78 -7.85 4.64
C GLN A 8 5.31 -8.61 3.42
N LYS A 9 4.38 -9.56 3.59
CA LYS A 9 3.78 -10.29 2.45
C LYS A 9 3.03 -9.33 1.53
N GLN A 10 2.36 -8.33 2.09
CA GLN A 10 1.66 -7.31 1.31
C GLN A 10 2.65 -6.54 0.44
N LEU A 11 3.77 -6.10 1.01
CA LEU A 11 4.79 -5.38 0.28
C LEU A 11 5.35 -6.21 -0.87
N GLU A 12 5.64 -7.48 -0.61
CA GLU A 12 6.19 -8.38 -1.62
C GLU A 12 5.20 -8.64 -2.76
N ALA A 13 3.92 -8.89 -2.42
CA ALA A 13 2.89 -9.10 -3.42
C ALA A 13 2.68 -7.85 -4.27
N PHE A 14 2.69 -6.68 -3.65
CA PHE A 14 2.56 -5.41 -4.35
C PHE A 14 3.71 -5.23 -5.34
N ASN A 15 4.95 -5.43 -4.91
CA ASN A 15 6.12 -5.25 -5.77
C ASN A 15 6.20 -6.29 -6.88
N ASN A 16 5.63 -7.47 -6.67
CA ASN A 16 5.58 -8.52 -7.68
C ASN A 16 4.36 -8.40 -8.60
N ARG A 17 3.52 -7.40 -8.39
CA ARG A 17 2.25 -7.24 -9.12
C ARG A 17 1.38 -8.48 -9.03
N ASP A 18 1.42 -9.16 -7.88
CA ASP A 18 0.67 -10.38 -7.62
C ASP A 18 -0.68 -10.02 -7.06
N ILE A 19 -1.67 -9.82 -7.94
CA ILE A 19 -2.99 -9.34 -7.51
C ILE A 19 -3.70 -10.36 -6.61
N GLU A 20 -3.60 -11.65 -6.93
CA GLU A 20 -4.26 -12.68 -6.11
C GLU A 20 -3.62 -12.78 -4.73
N GLY A 21 -2.29 -12.78 -4.68
CA GLY A 21 -1.56 -12.80 -3.42
C GLY A 21 -1.87 -11.55 -2.59
N LEU A 22 -1.90 -10.39 -3.23
CA LEU A 22 -2.19 -9.14 -2.55
C LEU A 22 -3.58 -9.14 -1.95
N LEU A 23 -4.59 -9.52 -2.73
CA LEU A 23 -5.98 -9.53 -2.25
C LEU A 23 -6.20 -10.56 -1.15
N SER A 24 -5.45 -11.65 -1.16
CA SER A 24 -5.58 -12.69 -0.13
C SER A 24 -5.13 -12.19 1.25
N ILE A 25 -4.34 -11.13 1.30
CA ILE A 25 -3.81 -10.57 2.55
C ILE A 25 -4.77 -9.58 3.18
N TYR A 26 -5.67 -8.99 2.39
CA TYR A 26 -6.68 -8.07 2.89
C TYR A 26 -7.96 -8.82 3.24
N SER A 27 -8.64 -8.36 4.30
CA SER A 27 -9.95 -8.95 4.63
C SER A 27 -10.97 -8.55 3.56
N SER A 28 -12.06 -9.32 3.48
CA SER A 28 -13.07 -9.11 2.45
C SER A 28 -13.74 -7.74 2.52
N GLU A 29 -13.71 -7.09 3.69
CA GLU A 29 -14.32 -5.78 3.91
C GLU A 29 -13.28 -4.70 4.22
N ALA A 30 -12.02 -4.94 3.89
CA ALA A 30 -10.94 -4.02 4.22
C ALA A 30 -11.17 -2.65 3.61
N GLU A 31 -10.72 -1.62 4.34
CA GLU A 31 -10.82 -0.24 3.90
C GLU A 31 -9.43 0.34 3.64
N LEU A 32 -9.32 1.14 2.60
CA LEU A 32 -8.15 1.95 2.34
C LEU A 32 -8.57 3.41 2.44
N VAL A 33 -7.91 4.15 3.32
CA VAL A 33 -8.30 5.52 3.69
C VAL A 33 -7.11 6.45 3.48
N GLU A 34 -7.35 7.58 2.86
CA GLU A 34 -6.36 8.66 2.82
C GLU A 34 -6.52 9.51 4.07
N HIS A 35 -5.41 9.71 4.79
CA HIS A 35 -5.41 10.52 5.99
C HIS A 35 -5.97 11.93 5.68
N PRO A 36 -6.81 12.54 6.52
CA PRO A 36 -7.25 12.00 7.81
C PRO A 36 -8.42 11.02 7.72
N ALA A 37 -9.30 11.09 6.69
CA ALA A 37 -10.51 10.28 6.73
C ALA A 37 -11.19 10.09 5.37
N THR A 38 -10.48 10.26 4.26
CA THR A 38 -11.09 10.09 2.93
C THR A 38 -11.03 8.62 2.52
N LEU A 39 -12.18 7.98 2.42
CA LEU A 39 -12.25 6.59 1.98
C LEU A 39 -11.90 6.50 0.49
N LEU A 40 -10.86 5.71 0.17
CA LEU A 40 -10.41 5.50 -1.20
C LEU A 40 -10.96 4.22 -1.80
N ALA A 41 -11.10 3.17 -0.99
CA ALA A 41 -11.60 1.88 -1.44
C ALA A 41 -12.10 1.10 -0.26
N LYS A 42 -13.16 0.31 -0.46
CA LYS A 42 -13.69 -0.60 0.55
C LYS A 42 -14.10 -1.89 -0.13
N GLY A 43 -13.63 -3.00 0.44
CA GLY A 43 -13.99 -4.33 0.00
C GLY A 43 -13.13 -4.81 -1.16
N ARG A 44 -13.23 -6.11 -1.42
CA ARG A 44 -12.34 -6.79 -2.37
C ARG A 44 -12.42 -6.19 -3.78
N ARG A 45 -13.63 -5.90 -4.26
CA ARG A 45 -13.82 -5.40 -5.62
C ARG A 45 -13.15 -4.05 -5.83
N GLU A 46 -13.34 -3.12 -4.90
CA GLU A 46 -12.76 -1.79 -5.03
C GLU A 46 -11.25 -1.82 -4.86
N LEU A 47 -10.76 -2.65 -3.92
CA LEU A 47 -9.32 -2.82 -3.75
C LEU A 47 -8.70 -3.40 -5.01
N GLU A 48 -9.34 -4.40 -5.62
CA GLU A 48 -8.83 -5.02 -6.84
C GLU A 48 -8.74 -4.01 -7.97
N GLN A 49 -9.78 -3.21 -8.17
CA GLN A 49 -9.78 -2.19 -9.22
C GLN A 49 -8.64 -1.20 -9.02
N ARG A 50 -8.43 -0.77 -7.78
CA ARG A 50 -7.41 0.21 -7.48
C ARG A 50 -6.00 -0.36 -7.69
N PHE A 51 -5.75 -1.57 -7.19
CA PHE A 51 -4.44 -2.19 -7.35
C PHE A 51 -4.13 -2.53 -8.80
N GLN A 52 -5.11 -3.03 -9.55
CA GLN A 52 -4.89 -3.35 -10.97
C GLN A 52 -4.55 -2.10 -11.78
N ALA A 53 -5.22 -0.98 -11.50
CA ALA A 53 -4.88 0.29 -12.16
C ALA A 53 -3.44 0.69 -11.85
N ARG A 54 -3.03 0.56 -10.58
CA ARG A 54 -1.67 0.90 -10.18
C ARG A 54 -0.64 -0.01 -10.85
N PHE A 55 -0.94 -1.30 -10.98
CA PHE A 55 -0.04 -2.28 -11.56
C PHE A 55 0.25 -2.05 -13.04
N LEU A 56 -0.55 -1.22 -13.72
CA LEU A 56 -0.27 -0.85 -15.10
C LEU A 56 0.91 0.11 -15.25
N GLU A 57 1.34 0.74 -14.16
CA GLU A 57 2.50 1.64 -14.19
C GLU A 57 3.76 0.81 -14.39
N PRO A 58 4.57 1.11 -15.42
CA PRO A 58 5.68 0.22 -15.79
C PRO A 58 6.83 0.18 -14.80
N ASN A 59 7.02 1.24 -14.02
CA ASN A 59 8.15 1.34 -13.09
C ASN A 59 7.75 1.25 -11.62
N LEU A 60 6.54 0.77 -11.34
CA LEU A 60 6.00 0.73 -9.98
C LEU A 60 6.88 -0.10 -9.05
N GLN A 61 7.31 0.51 -7.94
CA GLN A 61 8.04 -0.20 -6.89
C GLN A 61 7.92 0.56 -5.58
N ALA A 62 7.57 -0.15 -4.52
CA ALA A 62 7.55 0.40 -3.18
C ALA A 62 8.84 0.02 -2.47
N ILE A 63 9.56 1.01 -1.95
CA ILE A 63 10.83 0.82 -1.26
C ILE A 63 10.59 1.15 0.20
N LEU A 64 10.76 0.15 1.07
CA LEU A 64 10.59 0.33 2.50
C LEU A 64 11.80 1.06 3.07
N LEU A 65 11.58 2.20 3.70
CA LEU A 65 12.64 2.99 4.31
C LEU A 65 12.74 2.69 5.80
N ASN A 66 11.60 2.51 6.47
CA ASN A 66 11.58 2.21 7.89
C ASN A 66 10.23 1.59 8.25
N ARG A 67 10.21 0.81 9.33
CA ARG A 67 8.99 0.15 9.80
C ARG A 67 8.93 0.21 11.32
N ILE A 68 7.75 0.52 11.84
CA ILE A 68 7.45 0.54 13.27
C ILE A 68 6.27 -0.38 13.51
N VAL A 69 6.38 -1.24 14.52
CA VAL A 69 5.28 -2.14 14.91
C VAL A 69 4.80 -1.74 16.30
N CYS A 70 3.50 -1.53 16.42
CA CYS A 70 2.86 -1.14 17.67
C CYS A 70 1.56 -1.92 17.81
N GLY A 71 1.56 -2.95 18.66
CA GLY A 71 0.40 -3.81 18.83
C GLY A 71 0.05 -4.49 17.52
N ASN A 72 -1.20 -4.33 17.08
CA ASN A 72 -1.65 -4.87 15.80
C ASN A 72 -1.53 -3.86 14.64
N LYS A 73 -0.80 -2.79 14.85
CA LYS A 73 -0.56 -1.78 13.82
C LYS A 73 0.87 -1.88 13.31
N VAL A 74 1.04 -1.75 12.00
CA VAL A 74 2.36 -1.66 11.37
C VAL A 74 2.38 -0.37 10.59
N ILE A 75 3.44 0.43 10.81
CA ILE A 75 3.61 1.72 10.16
C ILE A 75 4.83 1.64 9.28
N ASP A 76 4.63 1.76 7.97
CA ASP A 76 5.71 1.71 6.99
C ASP A 76 5.95 3.09 6.41
N HIS A 77 7.19 3.54 6.50
CA HIS A 77 7.64 4.73 5.79
C HIS A 77 8.26 4.25 4.48
N GLU A 78 7.70 4.72 3.35
CA GLU A 78 8.05 4.20 2.03
C GLU A 78 8.36 5.31 1.06
N ARG A 79 9.17 4.97 0.05
CA ARG A 79 9.30 5.74 -1.16
C ARG A 79 8.77 4.87 -2.29
N VAL A 80 7.76 5.35 -3.00
CA VAL A 80 7.11 4.58 -4.05
C VAL A 80 7.43 5.21 -5.41
N ILE A 81 8.10 4.44 -6.25
CA ILE A 81 8.43 4.85 -7.61
C ILE A 81 7.18 4.65 -8.46
N ARG A 82 6.82 5.68 -9.23
CA ARG A 82 5.56 5.68 -9.95
C ARG A 82 5.71 6.35 -11.31
N THR A 83 4.71 6.11 -12.15
CA THR A 83 4.49 6.87 -13.37
C THR A 83 3.25 7.71 -13.17
N PHE A 84 3.45 9.00 -12.95
CA PHE A 84 2.38 9.97 -12.80
C PHE A 84 1.95 10.50 -14.18
N PRO A 85 0.81 11.19 -14.26
CA PRO A 85 0.43 11.83 -15.55
C PRO A 85 1.51 12.75 -16.10
N GLU A 86 2.29 13.40 -15.22
CA GLU A 86 3.36 14.32 -15.61
C GLU A 86 4.66 13.60 -15.98
N GLY A 87 4.79 12.31 -15.67
CA GLY A 87 6.00 11.54 -15.95
C GLY A 87 6.42 10.68 -14.78
N SER A 88 7.59 10.03 -14.95
CA SER A 88 8.13 9.17 -13.90
C SER A 88 8.60 9.99 -12.70
N GLY A 89 8.46 9.42 -11.52
CA GLY A 89 8.90 10.07 -10.31
C GLY A 89 8.72 9.15 -9.12
N ASP A 90 8.71 9.73 -7.93
CA ASP A 90 8.42 8.99 -6.72
C ASP A 90 7.62 9.85 -5.74
N VAL A 91 7.03 9.17 -4.77
CA VAL A 91 6.30 9.83 -3.70
C VAL A 91 6.68 9.19 -2.38
N GLU A 92 6.86 10.03 -1.37
CA GLU A 92 7.05 9.56 0.00
C GLU A 92 5.69 9.28 0.61
N LEU A 93 5.55 8.12 1.25
CA LEU A 93 4.30 7.71 1.89
C LEU A 93 4.56 7.21 3.30
N ILE A 94 3.59 7.44 4.17
CA ILE A 94 3.43 6.67 5.39
C ILE A 94 2.19 5.80 5.19
N MET A 95 2.35 4.49 5.38
CA MET A 95 1.24 3.55 5.37
C MET A 95 1.04 3.03 6.77
N ILE A 96 -0.19 3.10 7.27
CA ILE A 96 -0.54 2.52 8.57
C ILE A 96 -1.46 1.34 8.29
N TYR A 97 -1.06 0.15 8.71
CA TYR A 97 -1.86 -1.06 8.52
C TYR A 97 -2.38 -1.55 9.86
N GLU A 98 -3.65 -1.88 9.90
CA GLU A 98 -4.24 -2.58 11.04
C GLU A 98 -4.48 -4.02 10.66
N VAL A 99 -3.93 -4.94 11.47
CA VAL A 99 -3.97 -6.37 11.20
C VAL A 99 -4.81 -7.06 12.26
N GLN A 100 -5.76 -7.88 11.83
CA GLN A 100 -6.55 -8.73 12.72
C GLN A 100 -6.51 -10.15 12.18
N GLY A 101 -6.13 -11.10 13.06
CA GLY A 101 -5.83 -12.44 12.59
C GLY A 101 -4.65 -12.37 11.63
N GLU A 102 -4.82 -12.92 10.44
CA GLU A 102 -3.77 -12.89 9.43
C GLU A 102 -4.15 -12.01 8.24
N LYS A 103 -5.01 -11.01 8.48
CA LYS A 103 -5.52 -10.14 7.42
C LYS A 103 -5.35 -8.68 7.79
N ILE A 104 -5.13 -7.86 6.77
CA ILE A 104 -5.19 -6.40 6.92
C ILE A 104 -6.66 -6.01 6.83
N VAL A 105 -7.16 -5.35 7.87
CA VAL A 105 -8.57 -4.94 7.92
C VAL A 105 -8.74 -3.47 7.54
N LYS A 106 -7.67 -2.68 7.67
CA LYS A 106 -7.72 -1.27 7.33
C LYS A 106 -6.31 -0.75 7.08
N ALA A 107 -6.18 0.14 6.11
CA ALA A 107 -4.91 0.79 5.82
C ALA A 107 -5.15 2.28 5.61
N TRP A 108 -4.25 3.11 6.14
CA TRP A 108 -4.29 4.56 5.98
C TRP A 108 -3.05 5.01 5.23
N ILE A 109 -3.22 5.96 4.31
CA ILE A 109 -2.13 6.55 3.52
C ILE A 109 -1.95 7.98 3.94
N ILE A 110 -0.71 8.35 4.26
CA ILE A 110 -0.32 9.75 4.42
C ILE A 110 0.66 10.04 3.31
N ALA A 111 0.27 10.87 2.33
CA ALA A 111 1.14 11.21 1.21
C ALA A 111 2.02 12.38 1.61
N GLY A 112 3.31 12.21 1.42
CA GLY A 112 4.29 13.25 1.67
C GLY A 112 4.74 13.88 0.37
N ARG A 113 6.05 14.02 0.23
CA ARG A 113 6.65 14.74 -0.89
C ARG A 113 6.59 13.91 -2.18
N LYS A 114 6.15 14.54 -3.26
CA LYS A 114 6.18 13.98 -4.61
C LYS A 114 7.32 14.65 -5.38
N GLN A 115 8.10 13.84 -6.09
CA GLN A 115 9.23 14.33 -6.87
C GLN A 115 9.16 13.72 -8.27
N LEU A 116 9.22 14.56 -9.29
CA LEU A 116 9.29 14.10 -10.67
C LEU A 116 10.75 14.00 -11.09
N TYR A 117 11.06 12.96 -11.87
CA TYR A 117 12.42 12.78 -12.40
C TYR A 117 12.59 13.63 -13.64
N GLU A 118 13.71 14.26 -13.76
CA GLU A 118 14.04 15.00 -14.97
C GLU A 118 14.46 14.04 -16.09
N LYS A 119 14.18 14.48 -17.28
CA LYS A 119 14.59 13.72 -18.47
C LYS A 119 16.05 13.98 -18.83
#